data_c3f8f0c937c9df3f9ad54574b274ef45
#
_entry.id   c3f8f0c937c9df3f9ad54574b274ef45
#
_cell.length_a   1.000
_cell.length_b   1.000
_cell.length_c   1.000
_cell.angle_alpha   90.00
_cell.angle_beta   90.00
_cell.angle_gamma   90.00
#
_symmetry.space_group_name_H-M   'P 1'
#
loop_
_entity.id
_entity.type
_entity.pdbx_description
1 polymer ?
#
loop_
_entity_poly.entity_id
_entity_poly.type
_entity_poly.pdbx_seq_one_letter_code
_entity_poly.pdbx_strand_id
1 'polypeptide(L)'
;MTPALHLQGLAATLRGRTPGVLAAAGLALAAGWIAGGLGDPLARNPVLVAMLLGLLLGNVFGCPDALRPGLDFTKRFLLRTGIVLLGFRITVALLSDLGPAPILVAAAELVLVLVAVRWVAVHVCRLEPALALLVAVGSAVCGAAAILSVAAMARDRERHAGVAIALITMAGTVALLLYPIGFLAGWMPGLDERSFGILVGASIFEQAQVYGASFAVSEGALNMATLVKLSKVVMLIPLLLVLGVIQRRQQGGDTGRRVPVPWFVFAFLAVLLFNSMVTVHPQVRALVLQFDQFLFLMVMVALGVTTSLRPLAGRGGLRLAGAGLLALLLSAGAAYTLVRVAQGGSATAEAASARALPQSDGARIFDAVGCVKCHVPSLRGVHGDVPLYSDLLLHDMGPALDDKIVQGQATGAEWRTTPLIGLRLRERYLHDGRATTLRDAVLEHGGEAEIVRRRFFELDEDEQRTVYAFLASL
;
A
#
# COMPACT_ATOMS: atom_id res chain seq x y z
N MET A 1 17.67 36.33 -24.81
CA MET A 1 16.22 36.04 -24.85
C MET A 1 15.56 36.79 -23.70
N THR A 2 14.63 37.67 -24.02
CA THR A 2 14.02 38.61 -23.06
C THR A 2 13.08 37.88 -22.09
N PRO A 3 12.97 38.29 -20.81
CA PRO A 3 12.07 37.68 -19.81
C PRO A 3 10.61 37.62 -20.27
N ALA A 4 10.17 38.52 -21.13
CA ALA A 4 8.84 38.59 -21.71
C ALA A 4 8.50 37.37 -22.61
N LEU A 5 9.46 36.87 -23.39
CA LEU A 5 9.29 35.70 -24.24
C LEU A 5 9.17 34.42 -23.41
N HIS A 6 9.86 34.32 -22.26
CA HIS A 6 9.73 33.21 -21.32
C HIS A 6 8.35 33.18 -20.64
N LEU A 7 7.82 34.34 -20.24
CA LEU A 7 6.51 34.48 -19.61
C LEU A 7 5.36 34.15 -20.59
N GLN A 8 5.48 34.58 -21.85
CA GLN A 8 4.50 34.28 -22.89
C GLN A 8 4.49 32.79 -23.24
N GLY A 9 5.66 32.16 -23.33
CA GLY A 9 5.75 30.69 -23.51
C GLY A 9 5.17 29.87 -22.35
N LEU A 10 5.39 30.35 -21.12
CA LEU A 10 4.83 29.74 -19.92
C LEU A 10 3.30 29.88 -19.88
N ALA A 11 2.78 31.08 -20.19
CA ALA A 11 1.35 31.34 -20.24
C ALA A 11 0.64 30.52 -21.34
N ALA A 12 1.24 30.37 -22.52
CA ALA A 12 0.72 29.54 -23.59
C ALA A 12 0.69 28.04 -23.20
N THR A 13 1.74 27.55 -22.53
CA THR A 13 1.83 26.16 -22.03
C THR A 13 0.78 25.91 -20.95
N LEU A 14 0.57 26.84 -20.04
CA LEU A 14 -0.46 26.75 -18.99
C LEU A 14 -1.87 26.74 -19.61
N ARG A 15 -2.16 27.66 -20.55
CA ARG A 15 -3.45 27.72 -21.26
C ARG A 15 -3.77 26.40 -21.98
N GLY A 16 -2.77 25.78 -22.62
CA GLY A 16 -2.96 24.48 -23.30
C GLY A 16 -3.24 23.31 -22.35
N ARG A 17 -2.77 23.36 -21.10
CA ARG A 17 -2.98 22.29 -20.11
C ARG A 17 -4.28 22.45 -19.31
N THR A 18 -4.75 23.67 -19.11
CA THR A 18 -5.89 24.00 -18.25
C THR A 18 -7.15 23.19 -18.58
N PRO A 19 -7.61 23.03 -19.84
CA PRO A 19 -8.82 22.32 -20.15
C PRO A 19 -8.80 20.86 -19.69
N GLY A 20 -7.71 20.15 -19.92
CA GLY A 20 -7.57 18.75 -19.52
C GLY A 20 -7.45 18.55 -18.00
N VAL A 21 -6.79 19.48 -17.31
CA VAL A 21 -6.69 19.45 -15.83
C VAL A 21 -8.06 19.73 -15.21
N LEU A 22 -8.80 20.73 -15.70
CA LEU A 22 -10.15 21.03 -15.21
C LEU A 22 -11.12 19.88 -15.49
N ALA A 23 -11.05 19.26 -16.67
CA ALA A 23 -11.85 18.08 -16.99
C ALA A 23 -11.55 16.92 -16.02
N ALA A 24 -10.27 16.64 -15.75
CA ALA A 24 -9.87 15.62 -14.79
C ALA A 24 -10.38 15.94 -13.37
N ALA A 25 -10.30 17.20 -12.94
CA ALA A 25 -10.79 17.64 -11.63
C ALA A 25 -12.34 17.51 -11.53
N GLY A 26 -13.08 17.98 -12.53
CA GLY A 26 -14.53 17.87 -12.56
C GLY A 26 -15.02 16.42 -12.55
N LEU A 27 -14.40 15.56 -13.36
CA LEU A 27 -14.73 14.13 -13.38
C LEU A 27 -14.31 13.42 -12.08
N ALA A 28 -13.22 13.84 -11.43
CA ALA A 28 -12.82 13.33 -10.12
C ALA A 28 -13.85 13.67 -9.04
N LEU A 29 -14.36 14.89 -9.03
CA LEU A 29 -15.44 15.30 -8.12
C LEU A 29 -16.73 14.52 -8.41
N ALA A 30 -17.10 14.34 -9.69
CA ALA A 30 -18.25 13.54 -10.09
C ALA A 30 -18.11 12.07 -9.63
N ALA A 31 -16.91 11.48 -9.79
CA ALA A 31 -16.63 10.12 -9.32
C ALA A 31 -16.76 9.99 -7.80
N GLY A 32 -16.29 10.99 -7.04
CA GLY A 32 -16.47 11.03 -5.58
C GLY A 32 -17.93 11.10 -5.17
N TRP A 33 -18.71 11.95 -5.85
CA TRP A 33 -20.16 12.07 -5.61
C TRP A 33 -20.93 10.79 -5.96
N ILE A 34 -20.64 10.19 -7.13
CA ILE A 34 -21.26 8.91 -7.54
C ILE A 34 -20.94 7.81 -6.54
N ALA A 35 -19.67 7.67 -6.14
CA ALA A 35 -19.23 6.68 -5.16
C ALA A 35 -19.97 6.84 -3.81
N GLY A 36 -20.19 8.07 -3.36
CA GLY A 36 -20.91 8.36 -2.13
C GLY A 36 -22.40 7.93 -2.17
N GLY A 37 -22.99 7.87 -3.37
CA GLY A 37 -24.40 7.46 -3.57
C GLY A 37 -24.61 5.94 -3.74
N LEU A 38 -23.52 5.16 -3.90
CA LEU A 38 -23.62 3.71 -4.13
C LEU A 38 -23.69 2.94 -2.81
N GLY A 39 -24.51 1.87 -2.77
CA GLY A 39 -24.71 1.06 -1.56
C GLY A 39 -23.62 0.04 -1.28
N ASP A 40 -23.01 -0.51 -2.33
CA ASP A 40 -22.00 -1.56 -2.26
C ASP A 40 -20.63 -1.02 -1.79
N PRO A 41 -19.95 -1.66 -0.82
CA PRO A 41 -18.64 -1.22 -0.32
C PRO A 41 -17.58 -1.07 -1.40
N LEU A 42 -17.52 -1.97 -2.39
CA LEU A 42 -16.58 -1.90 -3.50
C LEU A 42 -16.90 -0.74 -4.45
N ALA A 43 -18.20 -0.55 -4.74
CA ALA A 43 -18.70 0.54 -5.59
C ALA A 43 -18.54 1.92 -4.92
N ARG A 44 -18.48 1.99 -3.58
CA ARG A 44 -18.18 3.21 -2.82
C ARG A 44 -16.76 3.69 -2.97
N ASN A 45 -15.85 2.91 -3.58
CA ASN A 45 -14.49 3.34 -3.78
C ASN A 45 -14.40 4.41 -4.89
N PRO A 46 -14.12 5.68 -4.56
CA PRO A 46 -14.12 6.76 -5.54
C PRO A 46 -13.00 6.61 -6.57
N VAL A 47 -11.91 5.86 -6.23
CA VAL A 47 -10.77 5.65 -7.11
C VAL A 47 -11.13 4.68 -8.22
N LEU A 48 -11.86 3.60 -7.90
CA LEU A 48 -12.37 2.67 -8.90
C LEU A 48 -13.42 3.34 -9.79
N VAL A 49 -14.34 4.10 -9.21
CA VAL A 49 -15.36 4.85 -9.97
C VAL A 49 -14.70 5.85 -10.93
N ALA A 50 -13.68 6.59 -10.47
CA ALA A 50 -12.93 7.54 -11.30
C ALA A 50 -12.28 6.86 -12.50
N MET A 51 -11.65 5.69 -12.28
CA MET A 51 -11.01 4.92 -13.35
C MET A 51 -12.03 4.39 -14.35
N LEU A 52 -13.13 3.78 -13.86
CA LEU A 52 -14.20 3.23 -14.72
C LEU A 52 -14.90 4.33 -15.52
N LEU A 53 -15.20 5.47 -14.88
CA LEU A 53 -15.80 6.64 -15.55
C LEU A 53 -14.87 7.15 -16.65
N GLY A 54 -13.56 7.27 -16.35
CA GLY A 54 -12.55 7.67 -17.32
C GLY A 54 -12.47 6.69 -18.50
N LEU A 55 -12.41 5.36 -18.23
CA LEU A 55 -12.39 4.32 -19.26
C LEU A 55 -13.64 4.38 -20.15
N LEU A 56 -14.81 4.52 -19.55
CA LEU A 56 -16.06 4.62 -20.29
C LEU A 56 -16.02 5.81 -21.24
N LEU A 57 -15.76 7.00 -20.72
CA LEU A 57 -15.72 8.23 -21.52
C LEU A 57 -14.66 8.19 -22.61
N GLY A 58 -13.46 7.73 -22.29
CA GLY A 58 -12.34 7.67 -23.23
C GLY A 58 -12.56 6.67 -24.39
N ASN A 59 -13.24 5.55 -24.15
CA ASN A 59 -13.46 4.54 -25.17
C ASN A 59 -14.77 4.75 -25.97
N VAL A 60 -15.80 5.38 -25.37
CA VAL A 60 -17.08 5.71 -26.04
C VAL A 60 -16.92 6.99 -26.87
N PHE A 61 -16.45 8.08 -26.28
CA PHE A 61 -16.40 9.40 -26.92
C PHE A 61 -15.00 9.72 -27.49
N GLY A 62 -13.99 8.95 -27.12
CA GLY A 62 -12.58 9.26 -27.41
C GLY A 62 -12.01 10.35 -26.52
N CYS A 63 -10.70 10.57 -26.63
CA CYS A 63 -10.03 11.67 -25.93
C CYS A 63 -9.84 12.86 -26.88
N PRO A 64 -10.56 13.99 -26.66
CA PRO A 64 -10.37 15.20 -27.48
C PRO A 64 -8.94 15.70 -27.39
N ASP A 65 -8.37 16.14 -28.55
CA ASP A 65 -7.00 16.61 -28.62
C ASP A 65 -6.74 17.84 -27.72
N ALA A 66 -7.75 18.67 -27.51
CA ALA A 66 -7.67 19.83 -26.60
C ALA A 66 -7.47 19.43 -25.12
N LEU A 67 -7.90 18.24 -24.71
CA LEU A 67 -7.75 17.78 -23.32
C LEU A 67 -6.43 17.03 -23.09
N ARG A 68 -5.85 16.43 -24.13
CA ARG A 68 -4.65 15.59 -24.02
C ARG A 68 -3.49 16.25 -23.27
N PRO A 69 -3.08 17.50 -23.55
CA PRO A 69 -1.94 18.11 -22.87
C PRO A 69 -2.14 18.24 -21.35
N GLY A 70 -3.39 18.52 -20.91
CA GLY A 70 -3.73 18.60 -19.50
C GLY A 70 -3.82 17.23 -18.83
N LEU A 71 -4.40 16.23 -19.50
CA LEU A 71 -4.45 14.85 -19.00
C LEU A 71 -3.05 14.23 -18.90
N ASP A 72 -2.16 14.51 -19.85
CA ASP A 72 -0.78 14.06 -19.78
C ASP A 72 0.01 14.76 -18.66
N PHE A 73 -0.25 16.03 -18.41
CA PHE A 73 0.30 16.75 -17.25
C PHE A 73 -0.19 16.11 -15.95
N THR A 74 -1.48 15.79 -15.83
CA THR A 74 -2.08 15.12 -14.68
C THR A 74 -1.41 13.77 -14.43
N LYS A 75 -1.28 12.92 -15.42
CA LYS A 75 -0.63 11.60 -15.31
C LYS A 75 0.86 11.65 -14.97
N ARG A 76 1.57 12.72 -15.36
CA ARG A 76 3.02 12.80 -15.16
C ARG A 76 3.40 13.63 -13.94
N PHE A 77 2.84 14.83 -13.82
CA PHE A 77 3.24 15.76 -12.76
C PHE A 77 2.40 15.59 -11.50
N LEU A 78 1.06 15.59 -11.62
CA LEU A 78 0.20 15.43 -10.43
C LEU A 78 0.38 14.05 -9.77
N LEU A 79 0.57 12.99 -10.56
CA LEU A 79 0.93 11.68 -10.02
C LEU A 79 2.20 11.72 -9.18
N ARG A 80 3.27 12.38 -9.68
CA ARG A 80 4.53 12.48 -8.91
C ARG A 80 4.36 13.31 -7.65
N THR A 81 3.57 14.37 -7.72
CA THR A 81 3.22 15.19 -6.55
C THR A 81 2.47 14.34 -5.51
N GLY A 82 1.46 13.57 -5.92
CA GLY A 82 0.76 12.64 -5.04
C GLY A 82 1.72 11.63 -4.40
N ILE A 83 2.62 11.02 -5.17
CA ILE A 83 3.64 10.10 -4.61
C ILE A 83 4.49 10.79 -3.54
N VAL A 84 4.88 12.04 -3.73
CA VAL A 84 5.65 12.80 -2.73
C VAL A 84 4.82 13.02 -1.46
N LEU A 85 3.54 13.36 -1.61
CA LEU A 85 2.63 13.60 -0.48
C LEU A 85 2.32 12.31 0.31
N LEU A 86 2.39 11.13 -0.31
CA LEU A 86 2.29 9.84 0.42
C LEU A 86 3.36 9.71 1.53
N GLY A 87 4.46 10.47 1.46
CA GLY A 87 5.45 10.55 2.54
C GLY A 87 4.87 11.00 3.87
N PHE A 88 3.74 11.74 3.89
CA PHE A 88 3.02 12.09 5.11
C PHE A 88 2.24 10.92 5.74
N ARG A 89 2.04 9.81 5.03
CA ARG A 89 1.41 8.59 5.56
C ARG A 89 2.40 7.68 6.26
N ILE A 90 3.67 7.73 5.90
CA ILE A 90 4.70 6.78 6.33
C ILE A 90 5.72 7.51 7.22
N THR A 91 6.13 6.85 8.29
CA THR A 91 7.21 7.30 9.19
C THR A 91 8.33 6.26 9.23
N VAL A 92 9.53 6.68 9.66
CA VAL A 92 10.65 5.74 9.86
C VAL A 92 10.32 4.71 10.94
N ALA A 93 9.58 5.08 11.98
CA ALA A 93 9.11 4.14 12.99
C ALA A 93 8.23 3.06 12.37
N LEU A 94 7.22 3.42 11.57
CA LEU A 94 6.38 2.46 10.85
C LEU A 94 7.22 1.54 9.94
N LEU A 95 8.27 2.08 9.31
CA LEU A 95 9.19 1.29 8.47
C LEU A 95 9.96 0.25 9.29
N SER A 96 10.46 0.63 10.48
CA SER A 96 11.17 -0.30 11.37
C SER A 96 10.26 -1.41 11.90
N ASP A 97 9.01 -1.09 12.26
CA ASP A 97 8.02 -2.04 12.74
C ASP A 97 7.59 -3.06 11.67
N LEU A 98 7.60 -2.65 10.41
CA LEU A 98 7.27 -3.53 9.29
C LEU A 98 8.36 -4.57 8.99
N GLY A 99 9.57 -4.32 9.43
CA GLY A 99 10.71 -5.21 9.21
C GLY A 99 11.18 -5.28 7.74
N PRO A 100 12.21 -6.09 7.45
CA PRO A 100 12.81 -6.17 6.12
C PRO A 100 12.01 -7.03 5.12
N ALA A 101 11.08 -7.88 5.58
CA ALA A 101 10.41 -8.88 4.74
C ALA A 101 9.69 -8.29 3.51
N PRO A 102 8.90 -7.19 3.60
CA PRO A 102 8.26 -6.60 2.43
C PRO A 102 9.25 -6.10 1.38
N ILE A 103 10.40 -5.57 1.81
CA ILE A 103 11.45 -5.08 0.91
C ILE A 103 12.16 -6.24 0.23
N LEU A 104 12.43 -7.33 0.96
CA LEU A 104 13.02 -8.55 0.41
C LEU A 104 12.08 -9.22 -0.61
N VAL A 105 10.80 -9.28 -0.33
CA VAL A 105 9.77 -9.75 -1.28
C VAL A 105 9.80 -8.89 -2.55
N ALA A 106 9.84 -7.56 -2.41
CA ALA A 106 9.91 -6.64 -3.54
C ALA A 106 11.17 -6.86 -4.39
N ALA A 107 12.33 -7.07 -3.75
CA ALA A 107 13.60 -7.30 -4.43
C ALA A 107 13.63 -8.65 -5.16
N ALA A 108 13.19 -9.72 -4.50
CA ALA A 108 13.12 -11.06 -5.08
C ALA A 108 12.15 -11.10 -6.27
N GLU A 109 10.96 -10.50 -6.10
CA GLU A 109 9.96 -10.42 -7.16
C GLU A 109 10.47 -9.62 -8.36
N LEU A 110 11.15 -8.49 -8.15
CA LEU A 110 11.75 -7.70 -9.22
C LEU A 110 12.68 -8.55 -10.10
N VAL A 111 13.59 -9.31 -9.49
CA VAL A 111 14.54 -10.16 -10.23
C VAL A 111 13.80 -11.29 -10.94
N LEU A 112 12.91 -12.00 -10.25
CA LEU A 112 12.14 -13.11 -10.82
C LEU A 112 11.30 -12.65 -12.01
N VAL A 113 10.55 -11.55 -11.86
CA VAL A 113 9.67 -11.03 -12.92
C VAL A 113 10.48 -10.50 -14.09
N LEU A 114 11.59 -9.79 -13.85
CA LEU A 114 12.46 -9.30 -14.92
C LEU A 114 12.96 -10.45 -15.80
N VAL A 115 13.41 -11.54 -15.20
CA VAL A 115 13.93 -12.70 -15.92
C VAL A 115 12.80 -13.48 -16.58
N ALA A 116 11.75 -13.83 -15.83
CA ALA A 116 10.66 -14.66 -16.32
C ALA A 116 9.86 -13.97 -17.44
N VAL A 117 9.48 -12.69 -17.25
CA VAL A 117 8.73 -11.95 -18.26
C VAL A 117 9.57 -11.75 -19.52
N ARG A 118 10.87 -11.42 -19.39
CA ARG A 118 11.75 -11.31 -20.55
C ARG A 118 11.85 -12.63 -21.32
N TRP A 119 12.01 -13.75 -20.61
CA TRP A 119 12.11 -15.07 -21.22
C TRP A 119 10.80 -15.43 -21.95
N VAL A 120 9.65 -15.28 -21.28
CA VAL A 120 8.33 -15.56 -21.87
C VAL A 120 8.04 -14.65 -23.06
N ALA A 121 8.33 -13.35 -22.94
CA ALA A 121 8.10 -12.38 -24.02
C ALA A 121 8.89 -12.73 -25.28
N VAL A 122 10.15 -13.18 -25.16
CA VAL A 122 10.99 -13.56 -26.30
C VAL A 122 10.60 -14.93 -26.86
N HIS A 123 10.49 -15.96 -26.01
CA HIS A 123 10.41 -17.35 -26.50
C HIS A 123 8.96 -17.81 -26.71
N VAL A 124 8.02 -17.38 -25.87
CA VAL A 124 6.60 -17.76 -25.97
C VAL A 124 5.84 -16.77 -26.85
N CYS A 125 5.90 -15.48 -26.53
CA CYS A 125 5.17 -14.44 -27.25
C CYS A 125 5.88 -14.03 -28.57
N ARG A 126 7.14 -14.42 -28.74
CA ARG A 126 7.97 -14.08 -29.91
C ARG A 126 8.03 -12.58 -30.19
N LEU A 127 8.13 -11.78 -29.11
CA LEU A 127 8.31 -10.35 -29.22
C LEU A 127 9.77 -10.02 -29.58
N GLU A 128 9.97 -8.91 -30.27
CA GLU A 128 11.29 -8.37 -30.54
C GLU A 128 12.06 -8.13 -29.23
N PRO A 129 13.36 -8.50 -29.12
CA PRO A 129 14.12 -8.45 -27.87
C PRO A 129 14.13 -7.08 -27.18
N ALA A 130 14.08 -5.99 -27.98
CA ALA A 130 14.00 -4.63 -27.46
C ALA A 130 12.64 -4.37 -26.75
N LEU A 131 11.53 -4.77 -27.37
CA LEU A 131 10.19 -4.67 -26.80
C LEU A 131 10.04 -5.59 -25.57
N ALA A 132 10.55 -6.83 -25.67
CA ALA A 132 10.52 -7.79 -24.56
C ALA A 132 11.25 -7.27 -23.30
N LEU A 133 12.41 -6.62 -23.49
CA LEU A 133 13.13 -5.99 -22.39
C LEU A 133 12.32 -4.86 -21.74
N LEU A 134 11.68 -4.00 -22.54
CA LEU A 134 10.87 -2.90 -22.03
C LEU A 134 9.64 -3.41 -21.26
N VAL A 135 8.96 -4.44 -21.77
CA VAL A 135 7.84 -5.08 -21.07
C VAL A 135 8.31 -5.70 -19.76
N ALA A 136 9.44 -6.42 -19.76
CA ALA A 136 10.00 -7.04 -18.57
C ALA A 136 10.37 -6.00 -17.49
N VAL A 137 11.06 -4.93 -17.86
CA VAL A 137 11.44 -3.86 -16.93
C VAL A 137 10.21 -3.10 -16.42
N GLY A 138 9.23 -2.84 -17.29
CA GLY A 138 7.97 -2.21 -16.90
C GLY A 138 7.18 -3.05 -15.91
N SER A 139 7.11 -4.37 -16.12
CA SER A 139 6.45 -5.30 -15.20
C SER A 139 7.18 -5.42 -13.86
N ALA A 140 8.51 -5.46 -13.89
CA ALA A 140 9.33 -5.72 -12.72
C ALA A 140 9.43 -4.52 -11.77
N VAL A 141 9.33 -3.27 -12.25
CA VAL A 141 9.62 -2.08 -11.42
C VAL A 141 8.39 -1.18 -11.24
N CYS A 142 8.23 -0.15 -12.12
CA CYS A 142 7.24 0.90 -11.96
C CYS A 142 6.55 1.30 -13.28
N GLY A 143 6.32 0.36 -14.17
CA GLY A 143 5.59 0.60 -15.40
C GLY A 143 6.25 1.62 -16.32
N ALA A 144 5.51 2.66 -16.68
CA ALA A 144 5.91 3.65 -17.67
C ALA A 144 7.23 4.37 -17.34
N ALA A 145 7.50 4.67 -16.08
CA ALA A 145 8.73 5.36 -15.69
C ALA A 145 9.99 4.51 -15.96
N ALA A 146 9.92 3.22 -15.64
CA ALA A 146 11.01 2.28 -15.90
C ALA A 146 11.21 2.05 -17.40
N ILE A 147 10.11 1.88 -18.16
CA ILE A 147 10.14 1.74 -19.63
C ILE A 147 10.82 2.95 -20.26
N LEU A 148 10.39 4.17 -19.93
CA LEU A 148 10.96 5.39 -20.50
C LEU A 148 12.45 5.56 -20.16
N SER A 149 12.85 5.20 -18.94
CA SER A 149 14.25 5.26 -18.52
C SER A 149 15.14 4.32 -19.32
N VAL A 150 14.69 3.07 -19.55
CA VAL A 150 15.43 2.07 -20.33
C VAL A 150 15.35 2.35 -21.84
N ALA A 151 14.22 2.85 -22.33
CA ALA A 151 14.07 3.26 -23.73
C ALA A 151 15.02 4.39 -24.10
N ALA A 152 15.20 5.39 -23.20
CA ALA A 152 16.11 6.49 -23.42
C ALA A 152 17.59 6.07 -23.54
N MET A 153 17.95 4.83 -23.16
CA MET A 153 19.32 4.34 -23.27
C MET A 153 19.71 3.90 -24.69
N ALA A 154 18.75 3.52 -25.56
CA ALA A 154 19.03 3.05 -26.91
C ALA A 154 17.91 3.45 -27.88
N ARG A 155 18.30 3.85 -29.12
CA ARG A 155 17.36 4.29 -30.16
C ARG A 155 16.39 3.22 -30.63
N ASP A 156 16.83 1.96 -30.69
CA ASP A 156 15.99 0.81 -31.06
C ASP A 156 14.87 0.55 -30.06
N ARG A 157 15.09 0.90 -28.77
CA ARG A 157 14.10 0.76 -27.70
C ARG A 157 13.10 1.90 -27.69
N GLU A 158 13.53 3.10 -28.09
CA GLU A 158 12.72 4.32 -28.07
C GLU A 158 11.43 4.18 -28.91
N ARG A 159 11.51 3.52 -30.07
CA ARG A 159 10.37 3.25 -30.96
C ARG A 159 9.32 2.29 -30.34
N HIS A 160 9.73 1.42 -29.42
CA HIS A 160 8.85 0.42 -28.79
C HIS A 160 8.26 0.91 -27.46
N ALA A 161 8.72 2.05 -26.92
CA ALA A 161 8.31 2.53 -25.61
C ALA A 161 6.80 2.75 -25.50
N GLY A 162 6.17 3.33 -26.51
CA GLY A 162 4.73 3.55 -26.54
C GLY A 162 3.91 2.26 -26.46
N VAL A 163 4.32 1.23 -27.22
CA VAL A 163 3.65 -0.07 -27.20
C VAL A 163 3.84 -0.76 -25.87
N ALA A 164 5.05 -0.76 -25.32
CA ALA A 164 5.34 -1.35 -24.02
C ALA A 164 4.53 -0.68 -22.90
N ILE A 165 4.45 0.66 -22.88
CA ILE A 165 3.64 1.40 -21.92
C ILE A 165 2.15 1.03 -22.04
N ALA A 166 1.61 0.99 -23.25
CA ALA A 166 0.21 0.63 -23.47
C ALA A 166 -0.11 -0.78 -22.93
N LEU A 167 0.76 -1.76 -23.20
CA LEU A 167 0.63 -3.14 -22.72
C LEU A 167 0.59 -3.20 -21.19
N ILE A 168 1.57 -2.56 -20.55
CA ILE A 168 1.72 -2.58 -19.09
C ILE A 168 0.56 -1.84 -18.42
N THR A 169 0.17 -0.67 -18.93
CA THR A 169 -0.96 0.09 -18.40
C THR A 169 -2.27 -0.70 -18.49
N MET A 170 -2.50 -1.38 -19.61
CA MET A 170 -3.70 -2.22 -19.78
C MET A 170 -3.72 -3.42 -18.83
N ALA A 171 -2.63 -4.16 -18.75
CA ALA A 171 -2.53 -5.30 -17.84
C ALA A 171 -2.67 -4.87 -16.38
N GLY A 172 -2.05 -3.75 -15.99
CA GLY A 172 -2.19 -3.16 -14.67
C GLY A 172 -3.61 -2.66 -14.38
N THR A 173 -4.35 -2.19 -15.40
CA THR A 173 -5.77 -1.83 -15.23
C THR A 173 -6.64 -3.06 -14.95
N VAL A 174 -6.36 -4.19 -15.58
CA VAL A 174 -7.02 -5.46 -15.26
C VAL A 174 -6.73 -5.85 -13.81
N ALA A 175 -5.49 -5.75 -13.36
CA ALA A 175 -5.11 -6.05 -11.98
C ALA A 175 -5.78 -5.09 -10.98
N LEU A 176 -5.83 -3.79 -11.27
CA LEU A 176 -6.50 -2.78 -10.45
C LEU A 176 -7.95 -3.17 -10.14
N LEU A 177 -8.65 -3.74 -11.11
CA LEU A 177 -10.05 -4.15 -10.95
C LEU A 177 -10.19 -5.54 -10.31
N LEU A 178 -9.42 -6.52 -10.77
CA LEU A 178 -9.58 -7.91 -10.35
C LEU A 178 -9.02 -8.22 -8.96
N TYR A 179 -7.94 -7.55 -8.53
CA TYR A 179 -7.30 -7.88 -7.27
C TYR A 179 -8.19 -7.57 -6.05
N PRO A 180 -8.75 -6.35 -5.89
CA PRO A 180 -9.64 -6.09 -4.76
C PRO A 180 -10.90 -6.96 -4.80
N ILE A 181 -11.47 -7.21 -5.99
CA ILE A 181 -12.62 -8.12 -6.13
C ILE A 181 -12.23 -9.52 -5.67
N GLY A 182 -11.11 -10.06 -6.15
CA GLY A 182 -10.63 -11.40 -5.79
C GLY A 182 -10.30 -11.54 -4.31
N PHE A 183 -9.75 -10.51 -3.69
CA PHE A 183 -9.46 -10.51 -2.25
C PHE A 183 -10.75 -10.50 -1.43
N LEU A 184 -11.68 -9.59 -1.72
CA LEU A 184 -12.95 -9.47 -1.00
C LEU A 184 -13.87 -10.68 -1.23
N ALA A 185 -13.78 -11.32 -2.40
CA ALA A 185 -14.50 -12.56 -2.72
C ALA A 185 -13.84 -13.83 -2.13
N GLY A 186 -12.69 -13.70 -1.43
CA GLY A 186 -12.01 -14.84 -0.83
C GLY A 186 -11.22 -15.74 -1.82
N TRP A 187 -10.96 -15.26 -3.06
CA TRP A 187 -10.20 -16.02 -4.07
C TRP A 187 -8.69 -16.08 -3.78
N MET A 188 -8.23 -15.33 -2.78
CA MET A 188 -6.82 -15.25 -2.39
C MET A 188 -6.63 -15.79 -0.96
N PRO A 189 -6.73 -17.13 -0.76
CA PRO A 189 -6.71 -17.71 0.58
C PRO A 189 -5.37 -17.46 1.28
N GLY A 190 -5.43 -17.15 2.57
CA GLY A 190 -4.26 -16.93 3.43
C GLY A 190 -3.56 -15.60 3.24
N LEU A 191 -4.18 -14.62 2.57
CA LEU A 191 -3.76 -13.23 2.61
C LEU A 191 -4.64 -12.45 3.58
N ASP A 192 -4.01 -11.69 4.46
CA ASP A 192 -4.60 -10.59 5.21
C ASP A 192 -4.43 -9.27 4.44
N GLU A 193 -4.99 -8.18 4.95
CA GLU A 193 -4.89 -6.85 4.31
C GLU A 193 -3.45 -6.39 4.10
N ARG A 194 -2.56 -6.68 5.06
CA ARG A 194 -1.13 -6.36 4.97
C ARG A 194 -0.47 -7.11 3.83
N SER A 195 -0.68 -8.39 3.77
CA SER A 195 -0.13 -9.28 2.74
C SER A 195 -0.72 -9.00 1.36
N PHE A 196 -2.00 -8.66 1.30
CA PHE A 196 -2.63 -8.14 0.08
C PHE A 196 -1.96 -6.85 -0.38
N GLY A 197 -1.65 -5.92 0.55
CA GLY A 197 -0.88 -4.72 0.24
C GLY A 197 0.50 -5.04 -0.35
N ILE A 198 1.22 -6.02 0.21
CA ILE A 198 2.51 -6.48 -0.34
C ILE A 198 2.34 -7.05 -1.75
N LEU A 199 1.33 -7.92 -1.95
CA LEU A 199 1.00 -8.49 -3.27
C LEU A 199 0.74 -7.39 -4.30
N VAL A 200 -0.14 -6.43 -3.98
CA VAL A 200 -0.50 -5.31 -4.86
C VAL A 200 0.72 -4.44 -5.19
N GLY A 201 1.48 -4.05 -4.18
CA GLY A 201 2.67 -3.21 -4.35
C GLY A 201 3.77 -3.89 -5.16
N ALA A 202 3.93 -5.20 -5.01
CA ALA A 202 4.90 -5.99 -5.77
C ALA A 202 4.45 -6.22 -7.20
N SER A 203 3.21 -6.64 -7.46
CA SER A 203 2.78 -7.18 -8.76
C SER A 203 2.05 -6.20 -9.68
N ILE A 204 1.38 -5.16 -9.19
CA ILE A 204 0.75 -4.15 -10.05
C ILE A 204 1.80 -3.17 -10.55
N PHE A 205 1.74 -2.82 -11.82
CA PHE A 205 2.84 -2.17 -12.52
C PHE A 205 2.97 -0.67 -12.23
N GLU A 206 1.87 0.09 -12.18
CA GLU A 206 1.91 1.54 -12.03
C GLU A 206 1.44 1.99 -10.63
N GLN A 207 2.09 3.05 -10.09
CA GLN A 207 1.81 3.55 -8.75
C GLN A 207 0.35 3.96 -8.56
N ALA A 208 -0.26 4.60 -9.56
CA ALA A 208 -1.65 5.01 -9.49
C ALA A 208 -2.61 3.81 -9.38
N GLN A 209 -2.32 2.72 -10.12
CA GLN A 209 -3.09 1.48 -10.07
C GLN A 209 -2.89 0.75 -8.73
N VAL A 210 -1.66 0.78 -8.19
CA VAL A 210 -1.36 0.28 -6.83
C VAL A 210 -2.20 1.01 -5.80
N TYR A 211 -2.25 2.35 -5.88
CA TYR A 211 -3.07 3.16 -5.00
C TYR A 211 -4.55 2.74 -5.08
N GLY A 212 -5.11 2.67 -6.30
CA GLY A 212 -6.50 2.33 -6.51
C GLY A 212 -6.88 0.94 -5.99
N ALA A 213 -6.07 -0.08 -6.30
CA ALA A 213 -6.33 -1.45 -5.88
C ALA A 213 -6.22 -1.64 -4.36
N SER A 214 -5.22 -1.05 -3.72
CA SER A 214 -4.99 -1.21 -2.29
C SER A 214 -5.96 -0.38 -1.45
N PHE A 215 -6.26 0.86 -1.87
CA PHE A 215 -7.23 1.72 -1.20
C PHE A 215 -8.66 1.13 -1.23
N ALA A 216 -8.99 0.33 -2.26
CA ALA A 216 -10.25 -0.39 -2.36
C ALA A 216 -10.48 -1.38 -1.21
N VAL A 217 -9.43 -1.85 -0.57
CA VAL A 217 -9.49 -2.83 0.52
C VAL A 217 -9.36 -2.13 1.87
N SER A 218 -8.24 -1.42 2.11
CA SER A 218 -8.05 -0.68 3.36
C SER A 218 -6.88 0.32 3.29
N GLU A 219 -6.81 1.25 4.27
CA GLU A 219 -5.65 2.12 4.45
C GLU A 219 -4.38 1.34 4.82
N GLY A 220 -4.51 0.25 5.59
CA GLY A 220 -3.40 -0.64 5.93
C GLY A 220 -2.78 -1.27 4.68
N ALA A 221 -3.62 -1.80 3.79
CA ALA A 221 -3.20 -2.33 2.50
C ALA A 221 -2.53 -1.25 1.63
N LEU A 222 -3.08 -0.01 1.61
CA LEU A 222 -2.50 1.10 0.86
C LEU A 222 -1.11 1.48 1.35
N ASN A 223 -0.92 1.60 2.66
CA ASN A 223 0.37 1.97 3.26
C ASN A 223 1.44 0.92 2.92
N MET A 224 1.09 -0.36 3.04
CA MET A 224 1.99 -1.47 2.71
C MET A 224 2.29 -1.53 1.21
N ALA A 225 1.28 -1.42 0.35
CA ALA A 225 1.46 -1.44 -1.09
C ALA A 225 2.33 -0.28 -1.59
N THR A 226 2.15 0.91 -1.00
CA THR A 226 2.96 2.09 -1.30
C THR A 226 4.42 1.86 -0.93
N LEU A 227 4.69 1.33 0.26
CA LEU A 227 6.05 1.03 0.73
C LEU A 227 6.77 0.05 -0.21
N VAL A 228 6.12 -1.07 -0.51
CA VAL A 228 6.67 -2.12 -1.39
C VAL A 228 6.93 -1.56 -2.79
N LYS A 229 5.98 -0.79 -3.34
CA LYS A 229 6.15 -0.19 -4.67
C LYS A 229 7.27 0.83 -4.72
N LEU A 230 7.38 1.69 -3.72
CA LEU A 230 8.45 2.69 -3.65
C LEU A 230 9.82 2.05 -3.45
N SER A 231 9.93 0.94 -2.72
CA SER A 231 11.16 0.15 -2.63
C SER A 231 11.63 -0.30 -4.02
N LYS A 232 10.72 -0.79 -4.88
CA LYS A 232 11.04 -1.16 -6.28
C LYS A 232 11.47 0.05 -7.11
N VAL A 233 10.87 1.22 -6.89
CA VAL A 233 11.28 2.45 -7.60
C VAL A 233 12.70 2.87 -7.22
N VAL A 234 13.09 2.71 -5.94
CA VAL A 234 14.49 2.92 -5.51
C VAL A 234 15.43 1.93 -6.19
N MET A 235 15.02 0.66 -6.31
CA MET A 235 15.80 -0.40 -6.99
C MET A 235 15.95 -0.16 -8.50
N LEU A 236 15.17 0.75 -9.09
CA LEU A 236 15.37 1.16 -10.50
C LEU A 236 16.76 1.74 -10.73
N ILE A 237 17.33 2.47 -9.77
CA ILE A 237 18.65 3.11 -9.91
C ILE A 237 19.75 2.07 -10.15
N PRO A 238 19.97 1.08 -9.27
CA PRO A 238 20.97 0.05 -9.52
C PRO A 238 20.67 -0.78 -10.77
N LEU A 239 19.40 -1.05 -11.09
CA LEU A 239 19.02 -1.76 -12.32
C LEU A 239 19.47 -0.99 -13.57
N LEU A 240 19.24 0.33 -13.63
CA LEU A 240 19.67 1.16 -14.77
C LEU A 240 21.18 1.22 -14.89
N LEU A 241 21.93 1.23 -13.77
CA LEU A 241 23.40 1.17 -13.78
C LEU A 241 23.89 -0.17 -14.36
N VAL A 242 23.30 -1.28 -13.93
CA VAL A 242 23.67 -2.62 -14.46
C VAL A 242 23.36 -2.72 -15.96
N LEU A 243 22.16 -2.30 -16.39
CA LEU A 243 21.78 -2.28 -17.80
C LEU A 243 22.70 -1.37 -18.63
N GLY A 244 23.10 -0.22 -18.06
CA GLY A 244 24.04 0.71 -18.69
C GLY A 244 25.42 0.09 -18.90
N VAL A 245 25.97 -0.63 -17.90
CA VAL A 245 27.25 -1.35 -18.02
C VAL A 245 27.18 -2.46 -19.06
N ILE A 246 26.09 -3.26 -19.07
CA ILE A 246 25.89 -4.32 -20.06
C ILE A 246 25.87 -3.73 -21.47
N GLN A 247 25.15 -2.63 -21.66
CA GLN A 247 25.04 -1.98 -22.96
C GLN A 247 26.37 -1.38 -23.46
N ARG A 248 27.15 -0.74 -22.58
CA ARG A 248 28.49 -0.24 -22.91
C ARG A 248 29.43 -1.36 -23.39
N ARG A 249 29.37 -2.52 -22.73
CA ARG A 249 30.14 -3.70 -23.15
C ARG A 249 29.74 -4.23 -24.51
N GLN A 250 28.46 -4.15 -24.88
CA GLN A 250 27.94 -4.65 -26.17
C GLN A 250 28.17 -3.69 -27.35
N GLN A 251 28.20 -2.38 -27.10
CA GLN A 251 28.28 -1.34 -28.16
C GLN A 251 29.66 -0.70 -28.33
N GLY A 252 30.65 -1.05 -27.50
CA GLY A 252 32.06 -0.67 -27.67
C GLY A 252 32.36 0.83 -27.48
N GLY A 253 31.47 1.63 -26.86
CA GLY A 253 31.67 3.05 -26.69
C GLY A 253 30.75 3.73 -25.67
N ASP A 254 31.14 4.93 -25.25
CA ASP A 254 30.34 5.79 -24.35
C ASP A 254 29.20 6.45 -25.12
N THR A 255 27.97 6.10 -24.85
CA THR A 255 26.79 6.65 -25.51
C THR A 255 26.46 8.07 -25.08
N GLY A 256 27.17 8.66 -24.11
CA GLY A 256 26.96 10.02 -23.59
C GLY A 256 25.58 10.27 -22.97
N ARG A 257 24.70 9.30 -22.93
CA ARG A 257 23.33 9.42 -22.42
C ARG A 257 23.30 9.29 -20.90
N ARG A 258 22.81 10.33 -20.24
CA ARG A 258 22.65 10.37 -18.78
C ARG A 258 21.51 9.46 -18.34
N VAL A 259 21.73 8.69 -17.26
CA VAL A 259 20.67 7.90 -16.61
C VAL A 259 19.67 8.87 -15.97
N PRO A 260 18.39 8.83 -16.36
CA PRO A 260 17.39 9.72 -15.78
C PRO A 260 17.08 9.27 -14.35
N VAL A 261 17.44 10.10 -13.38
CA VAL A 261 17.16 9.83 -11.95
C VAL A 261 15.78 10.37 -11.61
N PRO A 262 14.88 9.57 -11.02
CA PRO A 262 13.52 10.00 -10.67
C PRO A 262 13.54 10.91 -9.43
N TRP A 263 13.54 12.23 -9.62
CA TRP A 263 13.61 13.25 -8.56
C TRP A 263 12.53 13.11 -7.48
N PHE A 264 11.33 12.64 -7.85
CA PHE A 264 10.20 12.48 -6.93
C PHE A 264 10.45 11.45 -5.82
N VAL A 265 11.36 10.49 -6.03
CA VAL A 265 11.76 9.52 -5.01
C VAL A 265 12.51 10.21 -3.87
N PHE A 266 13.43 11.10 -4.21
CA PHE A 266 14.17 11.88 -3.20
C PHE A 266 13.24 12.85 -2.45
N ALA A 267 12.31 13.47 -3.18
CA ALA A 267 11.31 14.34 -2.57
C ALA A 267 10.39 13.54 -1.62
N PHE A 268 9.96 12.33 -2.00
CA PHE A 268 9.22 11.42 -1.12
C PHE A 268 10.01 11.09 0.15
N LEU A 269 11.28 10.68 0.00
CA LEU A 269 12.14 10.36 1.14
C LEU A 269 12.34 11.58 2.06
N ALA A 270 12.49 12.77 1.48
CA ALA A 270 12.60 14.00 2.25
C ALA A 270 11.32 14.30 3.05
N VAL A 271 10.14 14.12 2.46
CA VAL A 271 8.85 14.28 3.15
C VAL A 271 8.67 13.22 4.23
N LEU A 272 9.04 11.96 3.96
CA LEU A 272 9.00 10.88 4.94
C LEU A 272 9.89 11.19 6.16
N LEU A 273 11.13 11.63 5.91
CA LEU A 273 12.06 12.03 6.98
C LEU A 273 11.51 13.22 7.76
N PHE A 274 10.99 14.24 7.06
CA PHE A 274 10.35 15.39 7.70
C PHE A 274 9.18 14.96 8.59
N ASN A 275 8.28 14.11 8.10
CA ASN A 275 7.14 13.58 8.85
C ASN A 275 7.55 12.70 10.05
N SER A 276 8.77 12.13 10.00
CA SER A 276 9.32 11.32 11.10
C SER A 276 9.98 12.17 12.19
N MET A 277 10.49 13.36 11.83
CA MET A 277 11.20 14.26 12.73
C MET A 277 10.30 15.36 13.33
N VAL A 278 9.22 15.72 12.63
CA VAL A 278 8.33 16.81 12.98
C VAL A 278 6.91 16.28 13.16
N THR A 279 6.34 16.52 14.33
CA THR A 279 4.92 16.25 14.60
C THR A 279 4.05 17.25 13.84
N VAL A 280 3.53 16.82 12.68
CA VAL A 280 2.62 17.66 11.89
C VAL A 280 1.26 17.68 12.56
N HIS A 281 0.71 18.91 12.73
CA HIS A 281 -0.61 19.09 13.35
C HIS A 281 -1.67 18.21 12.66
N PRO A 282 -2.52 17.46 13.40
CA PRO A 282 -3.46 16.49 12.82
C PRO A 282 -4.36 17.07 11.73
N GLN A 283 -4.84 18.29 11.87
CA GLN A 283 -5.70 18.95 10.88
C GLN A 283 -4.93 19.24 9.57
N VAL A 284 -3.68 19.70 9.66
CA VAL A 284 -2.83 19.93 8.48
C VAL A 284 -2.55 18.61 7.76
N ARG A 285 -2.21 17.56 8.52
CA ARG A 285 -2.01 16.22 7.97
C ARG A 285 -3.26 15.71 7.25
N ALA A 286 -4.44 15.85 7.87
CA ALA A 286 -5.69 15.45 7.26
C ALA A 286 -5.97 16.19 5.93
N LEU A 287 -5.75 17.51 5.89
CA LEU A 287 -5.90 18.31 4.66
C LEU A 287 -4.94 17.85 3.56
N VAL A 288 -3.67 17.60 3.91
CA VAL A 288 -2.68 17.10 2.94
C VAL A 288 -3.10 15.74 2.36
N LEU A 289 -3.60 14.83 3.21
CA LEU A 289 -4.03 13.50 2.78
C LEU A 289 -5.31 13.54 1.95
N GLN A 290 -6.25 14.44 2.25
CA GLN A 290 -7.45 14.66 1.43
C GLN A 290 -7.07 15.23 0.05
N PHE A 291 -6.15 16.20 0.02
CA PHE A 291 -5.64 16.74 -1.23
C PHE A 291 -4.91 15.68 -2.06
N ASP A 292 -4.08 14.85 -1.41
CA ASP A 292 -3.41 13.72 -2.03
C ASP A 292 -4.41 12.75 -2.67
N GLN A 293 -5.45 12.36 -1.95
CA GLN A 293 -6.52 11.51 -2.47
C GLN A 293 -7.20 12.13 -3.70
N PHE A 294 -7.48 13.43 -3.67
CA PHE A 294 -8.05 14.13 -4.81
C PHE A 294 -7.12 14.13 -6.04
N LEU A 295 -5.81 14.31 -5.84
CA LEU A 295 -4.83 14.18 -6.93
C LEU A 295 -4.86 12.78 -7.56
N PHE A 296 -4.94 11.72 -6.75
CA PHE A 296 -5.05 10.36 -7.26
C PHE A 296 -6.35 10.10 -8.01
N LEU A 297 -7.48 10.67 -7.58
CA LEU A 297 -8.74 10.62 -8.33
C LEU A 297 -8.59 11.26 -9.73
N MET A 298 -7.98 12.45 -9.80
CA MET A 298 -7.71 13.12 -11.09
C MET A 298 -6.81 12.26 -11.98
N VAL A 299 -5.78 11.64 -11.40
CA VAL A 299 -4.86 10.75 -12.13
C VAL A 299 -5.59 9.52 -12.66
N MET A 300 -6.50 8.93 -11.86
CA MET A 300 -7.30 7.77 -12.29
C MET A 300 -8.23 8.10 -13.45
N VAL A 301 -8.92 9.24 -13.39
CA VAL A 301 -9.70 9.75 -14.52
C VAL A 301 -8.82 9.92 -15.76
N ALA A 302 -7.67 10.59 -15.61
CA ALA A 302 -6.78 10.86 -16.74
C ALA A 302 -6.22 9.56 -17.36
N LEU A 303 -5.87 8.57 -16.53
CA LEU A 303 -5.47 7.24 -16.99
C LEU A 303 -6.63 6.55 -17.72
N GLY A 304 -7.83 6.53 -17.15
CA GLY A 304 -9.00 5.93 -17.76
C GLY A 304 -9.31 6.53 -19.15
N VAL A 305 -9.44 7.86 -19.23
CA VAL A 305 -9.76 8.58 -20.48
C VAL A 305 -8.70 8.33 -21.58
N THR A 306 -7.44 8.22 -21.20
CA THR A 306 -6.33 8.04 -22.16
C THR A 306 -6.01 6.59 -22.46
N THR A 307 -6.60 5.62 -21.75
CA THR A 307 -6.42 4.18 -21.99
C THR A 307 -7.39 3.73 -23.09
N SER A 308 -6.86 3.47 -24.29
CA SER A 308 -7.65 2.95 -25.41
C SER A 308 -7.64 1.42 -25.42
N LEU A 309 -8.82 0.82 -25.51
CA LEU A 309 -9.01 -0.62 -25.66
C LEU A 309 -9.01 -1.05 -27.15
N ARG A 310 -9.05 -0.10 -28.10
CA ARG A 310 -9.09 -0.36 -29.55
C ARG A 310 -7.91 -1.19 -30.09
N PRO A 311 -6.65 -1.05 -29.60
CA PRO A 311 -5.54 -1.85 -30.08
C PRO A 311 -5.70 -3.36 -29.84
N LEU A 312 -6.58 -3.78 -28.93
CA LEU A 312 -6.90 -5.20 -28.66
C LEU A 312 -7.70 -5.85 -29.80
N ALA A 313 -8.42 -5.07 -30.57
CA ALA A 313 -9.33 -5.59 -31.59
C ALA A 313 -8.60 -6.04 -32.90
N GLY A 314 -7.29 -5.76 -33.09
CA GLY A 314 -6.53 -6.11 -34.27
C GLY A 314 -5.84 -7.48 -34.18
N ARG A 315 -5.54 -8.13 -35.33
CA ARG A 315 -4.88 -9.46 -35.39
C ARG A 315 -3.51 -9.52 -34.69
N GLY A 316 -2.76 -8.39 -34.54
CA GLY A 316 -1.54 -8.27 -33.73
C GLY A 316 -1.80 -7.96 -32.26
N GLY A 317 -2.95 -7.37 -31.94
CA GLY A 317 -3.33 -6.94 -30.60
C GLY A 317 -3.51 -8.09 -29.64
N LEU A 318 -4.03 -9.24 -30.10
CA LEU A 318 -4.23 -10.43 -29.28
C LEU A 318 -2.89 -11.00 -28.71
N ARG A 319 -1.83 -11.02 -29.57
CA ARG A 319 -0.49 -11.45 -29.10
C ARG A 319 0.10 -10.49 -28.09
N LEU A 320 -0.06 -9.21 -28.34
CA LEU A 320 0.40 -8.16 -27.41
C LEU A 320 -0.37 -8.21 -26.08
N ALA A 321 -1.71 -8.30 -26.15
CA ALA A 321 -2.55 -8.46 -24.97
C ALA A 321 -2.19 -9.73 -24.17
N GLY A 322 -1.94 -10.84 -24.89
CA GLY A 322 -1.47 -12.09 -24.29
C GLY A 322 -0.14 -11.91 -23.55
N ALA A 323 0.82 -11.17 -24.12
CA ALA A 323 2.08 -10.87 -23.46
C ALA A 323 1.90 -10.03 -22.19
N GLY A 324 1.03 -9.02 -22.22
CA GLY A 324 0.70 -8.21 -21.04
C GLY A 324 0.02 -9.03 -19.95
N LEU A 325 -0.94 -9.88 -20.32
CA LEU A 325 -1.64 -10.77 -19.38
C LEU A 325 -0.69 -11.81 -18.77
N LEU A 326 0.18 -12.43 -19.59
CA LEU A 326 1.19 -13.36 -19.09
C LEU A 326 2.18 -12.68 -18.15
N ALA A 327 2.59 -11.44 -18.45
CA ALA A 327 3.42 -10.65 -17.55
C ALA A 327 2.71 -10.39 -16.21
N LEU A 328 1.42 -10.08 -16.25
CA LEU A 328 0.61 -9.90 -15.04
C LEU A 328 0.49 -11.20 -14.24
N LEU A 329 0.18 -12.33 -14.88
CA LEU A 329 0.05 -13.62 -14.22
C LEU A 329 1.38 -14.07 -13.57
N LEU A 330 2.50 -13.86 -14.27
CA LEU A 330 3.82 -14.15 -13.73
C LEU A 330 4.15 -13.26 -12.52
N SER A 331 3.86 -11.97 -12.61
CA SER A 331 4.08 -11.04 -11.50
C SER A 331 3.18 -11.35 -10.31
N ALA A 332 1.89 -11.62 -10.55
CA ALA A 332 0.93 -12.03 -9.53
C ALA A 332 1.34 -13.33 -8.83
N GLY A 333 1.68 -14.34 -9.63
CA GLY A 333 2.11 -15.65 -9.12
C GLY A 333 3.41 -15.57 -8.31
N ALA A 334 4.41 -14.83 -8.81
CA ALA A 334 5.66 -14.61 -8.10
C ALA A 334 5.44 -13.86 -6.78
N ALA A 335 4.68 -12.76 -6.81
CA ALA A 335 4.37 -12.00 -5.61
C ALA A 335 3.57 -12.80 -4.59
N TYR A 336 2.53 -13.53 -5.02
CA TYR A 336 1.73 -14.38 -4.15
C TYR A 336 2.57 -15.46 -3.48
N THR A 337 3.40 -16.19 -4.24
CA THR A 337 4.26 -17.24 -3.69
C THR A 337 5.30 -16.70 -2.72
N LEU A 338 5.94 -15.57 -3.05
CA LEU A 338 6.92 -14.93 -2.18
C LEU A 338 6.28 -14.41 -0.87
N VAL A 339 5.08 -13.83 -0.95
CA VAL A 339 4.32 -13.40 0.24
C VAL A 339 3.98 -14.61 1.12
N ARG A 340 3.51 -15.72 0.52
CA ARG A 340 3.19 -16.95 1.26
C ARG A 340 4.43 -17.58 1.93
N VAL A 341 5.55 -17.59 1.23
CA VAL A 341 6.83 -18.07 1.79
C VAL A 341 7.29 -17.17 2.94
N ALA A 342 7.19 -15.85 2.78
CA ALA A 342 7.55 -14.91 3.84
C ALA A 342 6.64 -15.07 5.08
N GLN A 343 5.33 -15.30 4.89
CA GLN A 343 4.40 -15.59 5.98
C GLN A 343 4.72 -16.94 6.64
N GLY A 344 5.00 -17.99 5.87
CA GLY A 344 5.37 -19.30 6.40
C GLY A 344 6.68 -19.24 7.20
N GLY A 345 7.66 -18.45 6.76
CA GLY A 345 8.90 -18.21 7.49
C GLY A 345 8.68 -17.43 8.79
N SER A 346 7.80 -16.43 8.80
CA SER A 346 7.45 -15.70 10.03
C SER A 346 6.64 -16.57 10.99
N ALA A 347 5.65 -17.32 10.50
CA ALA A 347 4.86 -18.25 11.33
C ALA A 347 5.73 -19.34 11.96
N THR A 348 6.73 -19.85 11.25
CA THR A 348 7.70 -20.81 11.82
C THR A 348 8.65 -20.16 12.81
N ALA A 349 9.07 -18.91 12.57
CA ALA A 349 9.88 -18.14 13.51
C ALA A 349 9.09 -17.72 14.76
N GLU A 350 7.82 -17.30 14.60
CA GLU A 350 6.91 -17.01 15.71
C GLU A 350 6.52 -18.29 16.48
N ALA A 351 6.26 -19.41 15.81
CA ALA A 351 6.02 -20.70 16.46
C ALA A 351 7.27 -21.24 17.16
N ALA A 352 8.47 -21.00 16.62
CA ALA A 352 9.73 -21.33 17.29
C ALA A 352 9.98 -20.40 18.47
N SER A 353 9.67 -19.11 18.36
CA SER A 353 9.74 -18.12 19.45
C SER A 353 8.67 -18.37 20.51
N ALA A 354 7.44 -18.72 20.12
CA ALA A 354 6.38 -19.12 21.04
C ALA A 354 6.66 -20.45 21.74
N ARG A 355 7.39 -21.37 21.09
CA ARG A 355 7.92 -22.57 21.75
C ARG A 355 9.13 -22.32 22.63
N ALA A 356 9.87 -21.23 22.40
CA ALA A 356 11.07 -20.83 23.15
C ALA A 356 10.77 -19.87 24.30
N LEU A 357 9.56 -19.31 24.40
CA LEU A 357 9.11 -18.62 25.61
C LEU A 357 8.74 -19.70 26.63
N PRO A 358 9.54 -19.92 27.71
CA PRO A 358 9.00 -20.58 28.88
C PRO A 358 7.77 -19.77 29.24
N GLN A 359 6.67 -20.42 29.65
CA GLN A 359 5.56 -19.73 30.32
C GLN A 359 6.22 -18.88 31.40
N SER A 360 6.33 -17.57 31.16
CA SER A 360 7.01 -16.72 32.14
C SER A 360 6.26 -16.89 33.46
N ASP A 361 6.94 -16.89 34.57
CA ASP A 361 6.29 -16.99 35.87
C ASP A 361 5.17 -15.96 35.99
N GLY A 362 5.33 -14.81 35.34
CA GLY A 362 4.29 -13.79 35.23
C GLY A 362 3.02 -14.25 34.49
N ALA A 363 3.13 -15.03 33.41
CA ALA A 363 1.96 -15.57 32.74
C ALA A 363 1.23 -16.62 33.60
N ARG A 364 1.96 -17.42 34.37
CA ARG A 364 1.36 -18.38 35.31
C ARG A 364 0.62 -17.68 36.46
N ILE A 365 1.21 -16.60 37.01
CA ILE A 365 0.59 -15.81 38.08
C ILE A 365 -0.64 -15.08 37.53
N PHE A 366 -0.56 -14.52 36.32
CA PHE A 366 -1.67 -13.87 35.61
C PHE A 366 -2.87 -14.80 35.42
N ASP A 367 -2.62 -16.07 35.09
CA ASP A 367 -3.65 -17.11 35.00
C ASP A 367 -4.20 -17.46 36.40
N ALA A 368 -3.33 -17.72 37.37
CA ALA A 368 -3.71 -18.15 38.73
C ALA A 368 -4.56 -17.09 39.47
N VAL A 369 -4.27 -15.80 39.25
CA VAL A 369 -5.06 -14.69 39.79
C VAL A 369 -6.44 -14.62 39.17
N GLY A 370 -6.56 -15.05 37.89
CA GLY A 370 -7.82 -15.11 37.13
C GLY A 370 -7.99 -13.99 36.10
N CYS A 371 -6.94 -13.27 35.75
CA CYS A 371 -6.95 -12.23 34.69
C CYS A 371 -7.35 -12.80 33.35
N VAL A 372 -7.02 -14.08 33.09
CA VAL A 372 -7.36 -14.80 31.84
C VAL A 372 -8.86 -15.01 31.62
N LYS A 373 -9.71 -14.75 32.61
CA LYS A 373 -11.16 -14.91 32.47
C LYS A 373 -11.75 -13.93 31.46
N CYS A 374 -11.20 -12.73 31.39
CA CYS A 374 -11.52 -11.69 30.41
C CYS A 374 -10.37 -11.54 29.41
N HIS A 375 -9.12 -11.55 29.88
CA HIS A 375 -7.93 -11.48 29.05
C HIS A 375 -7.50 -12.87 28.54
N VAL A 376 -8.38 -13.52 27.77
CA VAL A 376 -8.15 -14.83 27.19
C VAL A 376 -6.89 -14.80 26.31
N PRO A 377 -5.88 -15.69 26.52
CA PRO A 377 -4.59 -15.60 25.83
C PRO A 377 -4.69 -15.60 24.32
N SER A 378 -5.59 -16.38 23.73
CA SER A 378 -5.84 -16.43 22.30
C SER A 378 -7.29 -16.69 21.97
N LEU A 379 -7.76 -16.12 20.85
CA LEU A 379 -9.06 -16.44 20.26
C LEU A 379 -8.85 -17.17 18.93
N ARG A 380 -9.71 -18.14 18.69
CA ARG A 380 -9.67 -18.91 17.45
C ARG A 380 -10.20 -18.06 16.29
N GLY A 381 -9.31 -17.66 15.40
CA GLY A 381 -9.64 -16.97 14.16
C GLY A 381 -9.79 -17.94 12.98
N VAL A 382 -10.22 -17.42 11.84
CA VAL A 382 -10.39 -18.20 10.60
C VAL A 382 -9.06 -18.80 10.10
N HIS A 383 -7.94 -18.17 10.44
CA HIS A 383 -6.59 -18.56 10.01
C HIS A 383 -5.71 -19.13 11.12
N GLY A 384 -6.27 -19.48 12.27
CA GLY A 384 -5.54 -20.01 13.42
C GLY A 384 -5.82 -19.21 14.70
N ASP A 385 -5.11 -19.56 15.77
CA ASP A 385 -5.26 -18.87 17.05
C ASP A 385 -4.57 -17.51 17.00
N VAL A 386 -5.30 -16.47 17.42
CA VAL A 386 -4.82 -15.09 17.48
C VAL A 386 -4.54 -14.73 18.94
N PRO A 387 -3.26 -14.47 19.31
CA PRO A 387 -2.90 -14.18 20.70
C PRO A 387 -3.30 -12.76 21.05
N LEU A 388 -4.53 -12.52 21.50
CA LEU A 388 -5.07 -11.19 21.80
C LEU A 388 -4.97 -10.79 23.26
N TYR A 389 -4.97 -11.76 24.16
CA TYR A 389 -5.20 -11.51 25.59
C TYR A 389 -6.47 -10.69 25.82
N SER A 390 -7.56 -11.15 25.21
CA SER A 390 -8.89 -10.54 25.27
C SER A 390 -9.95 -11.53 24.79
N ASP A 391 -11.12 -11.50 25.42
CA ASP A 391 -12.33 -12.20 24.94
C ASP A 391 -13.18 -11.34 23.99
N LEU A 392 -12.83 -10.04 23.87
CA LEU A 392 -13.56 -9.02 23.10
C LEU A 392 -15.01 -8.78 23.59
N LEU A 393 -15.38 -9.29 24.76
CA LEU A 393 -16.72 -9.12 25.33
C LEU A 393 -16.82 -7.81 26.14
N LEU A 394 -18.05 -7.40 26.42
CA LEU A 394 -18.37 -6.30 27.32
C LEU A 394 -18.46 -6.84 28.75
N HIS A 395 -17.83 -6.14 29.67
CA HIS A 395 -17.88 -6.43 31.12
C HIS A 395 -18.23 -5.18 31.89
N ASP A 396 -19.06 -5.32 32.91
CA ASP A 396 -19.32 -4.25 33.86
C ASP A 396 -18.09 -4.00 34.74
N MET A 397 -17.43 -2.87 34.51
CA MET A 397 -16.23 -2.46 35.23
C MET A 397 -16.52 -1.62 36.48
N GLY A 398 -17.79 -1.48 36.82
CA GLY A 398 -18.24 -0.79 38.00
C GLY A 398 -18.32 0.75 37.88
N PRO A 399 -18.79 1.41 38.95
CA PRO A 399 -19.12 2.85 38.91
C PRO A 399 -17.91 3.76 38.74
N ALA A 400 -16.70 3.30 39.05
CA ALA A 400 -15.47 4.11 38.93
C ALA A 400 -15.09 4.34 37.46
N LEU A 401 -15.44 3.41 36.54
CA LEU A 401 -15.18 3.52 35.13
C LEU A 401 -16.44 3.87 34.31
N ASP A 402 -17.56 4.17 34.94
CA ASP A 402 -18.80 4.58 34.31
C ASP A 402 -18.72 6.03 33.79
N ASP A 403 -18.61 6.22 32.47
CA ASP A 403 -18.57 7.53 31.80
C ASP A 403 -19.97 8.13 31.54
N LYS A 404 -21.03 7.43 31.92
CA LYS A 404 -22.45 7.79 31.69
C LYS A 404 -22.86 7.86 30.23
N ILE A 405 -22.05 7.35 29.31
CA ILE A 405 -22.34 7.34 27.86
C ILE A 405 -22.87 5.97 27.46
N VAL A 406 -24.13 5.92 27.02
CA VAL A 406 -24.76 4.69 26.50
C VAL A 406 -24.42 4.53 25.02
N GLN A 407 -23.90 3.37 24.65
CA GLN A 407 -23.56 3.02 23.26
C GLN A 407 -24.34 1.77 22.82
N GLY A 408 -25.41 1.95 22.09
CA GLY A 408 -26.29 0.86 21.69
C GLY A 408 -26.99 0.23 22.91
N GLN A 409 -26.64 -1.02 23.25
CA GLN A 409 -27.17 -1.71 24.43
C GLN A 409 -26.21 -1.65 25.64
N ALA A 410 -24.95 -1.18 25.43
CA ALA A 410 -23.97 -1.08 26.49
C ALA A 410 -24.22 0.17 27.34
N THR A 411 -24.17 -0.03 28.67
CA THR A 411 -24.22 1.07 29.66
C THR A 411 -22.86 1.78 29.72
N GLY A 412 -22.76 2.95 30.39
CA GLY A 412 -21.49 3.66 30.56
C GLY A 412 -20.48 2.93 31.43
N ALA A 413 -20.90 1.92 32.20
CA ALA A 413 -20.00 1.07 33.02
C ALA A 413 -19.51 -0.20 32.29
N GLU A 414 -20.10 -0.54 31.15
CA GLU A 414 -19.75 -1.73 30.37
C GLU A 414 -18.68 -1.42 29.32
N TRP A 415 -17.51 -2.04 29.47
CA TRP A 415 -16.35 -1.84 28.60
C TRP A 415 -15.91 -3.15 27.96
N ARG A 416 -15.59 -3.06 26.68
CA ARG A 416 -15.01 -4.19 25.96
C ARG A 416 -13.60 -4.47 26.46
N THR A 417 -13.30 -5.75 26.78
CA THR A 417 -11.95 -6.18 27.12
C THR A 417 -10.97 -5.77 26.04
N THR A 418 -10.06 -4.87 26.37
CA THR A 418 -9.06 -4.39 25.45
C THR A 418 -7.98 -5.45 25.22
N PRO A 419 -7.60 -5.78 23.97
CA PRO A 419 -6.45 -6.63 23.70
C PRO A 419 -5.17 -6.09 24.34
N LEU A 420 -4.41 -6.97 25.01
CA LEU A 420 -3.16 -6.57 25.70
C LEU A 420 -1.94 -6.63 24.76
N ILE A 421 -2.08 -7.14 23.53
CA ILE A 421 -1.00 -7.08 22.53
C ILE A 421 -0.60 -5.63 22.28
N GLY A 422 0.70 -5.35 22.27
CA GLY A 422 1.24 -4.03 22.08
C GLY A 422 1.08 -3.12 23.31
N LEU A 423 0.77 -3.69 24.47
CA LEU A 423 0.64 -2.94 25.74
C LEU A 423 1.90 -2.14 26.06
N ARG A 424 3.09 -2.67 25.72
CA ARG A 424 4.39 -2.00 25.90
C ARG A 424 4.55 -0.69 25.12
N LEU A 425 3.70 -0.47 24.10
CA LEU A 425 3.76 0.73 23.25
C LEU A 425 2.78 1.82 23.71
N ARG A 426 2.01 1.56 24.78
CA ARG A 426 1.01 2.49 25.30
C ARG A 426 1.57 3.32 26.43
N GLU A 427 1.37 4.61 26.36
CA GLU A 427 1.72 5.57 27.42
C GLU A 427 0.58 5.80 28.41
N ARG A 428 -0.65 5.45 28.02
CA ARG A 428 -1.86 5.61 28.83
C ARG A 428 -2.77 4.40 28.68
N TYR A 429 -3.46 4.08 29.74
CA TYR A 429 -4.34 2.91 29.86
C TYR A 429 -5.74 3.32 30.25
N LEU A 430 -6.71 2.40 30.09
CA LEU A 430 -8.15 2.59 30.22
C LEU A 430 -8.75 3.47 29.10
N HIS A 431 -10.07 3.48 28.98
CA HIS A 431 -10.80 4.14 27.88
C HIS A 431 -10.58 5.65 27.84
N ASP A 432 -10.41 6.29 28.99
CA ASP A 432 -10.21 7.74 29.15
C ASP A 432 -8.74 8.14 29.37
N GLY A 433 -7.84 7.17 29.40
CA GLY A 433 -6.40 7.43 29.56
C GLY A 433 -5.98 7.91 30.95
N ARG A 434 -6.81 7.72 31.99
CA ARG A 434 -6.53 8.17 33.35
C ARG A 434 -5.36 7.45 34.00
N ALA A 435 -5.19 6.17 33.72
CA ALA A 435 -4.08 5.37 34.22
C ALA A 435 -2.80 5.61 33.40
N THR A 436 -1.73 5.97 34.06
CA THR A 436 -0.41 6.22 33.47
C THR A 436 0.59 5.09 33.76
N THR A 437 0.23 4.17 34.64
CA THR A 437 1.01 2.95 34.93
C THR A 437 0.14 1.72 34.83
N LEU A 438 0.77 0.55 34.61
CA LEU A 438 0.08 -0.74 34.63
C LEU A 438 -0.57 -1.00 36.00
N ARG A 439 0.08 -0.55 37.09
CA ARG A 439 -0.46 -0.65 38.43
C ARG A 439 -1.78 0.11 38.57
N ASP A 440 -1.80 1.36 38.09
CA ASP A 440 -3.01 2.19 38.18
C ASP A 440 -4.13 1.57 37.33
N ALA A 441 -3.80 1.04 36.16
CA ALA A 441 -4.76 0.36 35.31
C ALA A 441 -5.40 -0.85 36.02
N VAL A 442 -4.59 -1.70 36.67
CA VAL A 442 -5.10 -2.84 37.44
C VAL A 442 -5.91 -2.40 38.65
N LEU A 443 -5.51 -1.30 39.30
CA LEU A 443 -6.21 -0.75 40.47
C LEU A 443 -7.65 -0.29 40.13
N GLU A 444 -7.85 0.24 38.94
CA GLU A 444 -9.16 0.72 38.45
C GLU A 444 -10.11 -0.43 38.01
N HIS A 445 -9.66 -1.67 37.97
CA HIS A 445 -10.52 -2.82 37.63
C HIS A 445 -11.54 -3.05 38.76
N GLY A 446 -12.78 -2.63 38.50
CA GLY A 446 -13.92 -2.79 39.42
C GLY A 446 -14.98 -3.76 38.89
N GLY A 447 -16.20 -3.68 39.41
CA GLY A 447 -17.34 -4.50 38.95
C GLY A 447 -17.04 -6.00 38.88
N GLU A 448 -17.19 -6.60 37.69
CA GLU A 448 -16.90 -8.03 37.46
C GLU A 448 -15.43 -8.39 37.74
N ALA A 449 -14.50 -7.46 37.55
CA ALA A 449 -13.07 -7.69 37.74
C ALA A 449 -12.60 -7.47 39.19
N GLU A 450 -13.46 -7.01 40.11
CA GLU A 450 -13.05 -6.65 41.46
C GLU A 450 -12.42 -7.79 42.26
N ILE A 451 -12.93 -9.02 42.12
CA ILE A 451 -12.39 -10.18 42.80
C ILE A 451 -10.96 -10.47 42.31
N VAL A 452 -10.72 -10.35 40.99
CA VAL A 452 -9.42 -10.58 40.37
C VAL A 452 -8.43 -9.48 40.82
N ARG A 453 -8.87 -8.22 40.81
CA ARG A 453 -8.10 -7.10 41.33
C ARG A 453 -7.65 -7.32 42.76
N ARG A 454 -8.56 -7.73 43.63
CA ARG A 454 -8.25 -7.98 45.07
C ARG A 454 -7.19 -9.08 45.21
N ARG A 455 -7.36 -10.22 44.51
CA ARG A 455 -6.37 -11.31 44.51
C ARG A 455 -5.01 -10.86 44.00
N PHE A 456 -4.97 -9.98 43.01
CA PHE A 456 -3.72 -9.45 42.50
C PHE A 456 -2.98 -8.60 43.55
N PHE A 457 -3.67 -7.79 44.33
CA PHE A 457 -3.07 -6.99 45.41
C PHE A 457 -2.82 -7.77 46.70
N GLU A 458 -3.27 -9.01 46.81
CA GLU A 458 -2.90 -9.98 47.85
C GLU A 458 -1.58 -10.70 47.55
N LEU A 459 -1.09 -10.65 46.29
CA LEU A 459 0.22 -11.15 45.90
C LEU A 459 1.34 -10.36 46.61
N ASP A 460 2.49 -11.00 46.78
CA ASP A 460 3.67 -10.31 47.23
C ASP A 460 4.23 -9.34 46.16
N GLU A 461 5.15 -8.45 46.55
CA GLU A 461 5.69 -7.43 45.63
C GLU A 461 6.50 -8.06 44.46
N ASP A 462 7.16 -9.20 44.70
CA ASP A 462 7.93 -9.89 43.66
C ASP A 462 7.01 -10.56 42.63
N GLU A 463 5.93 -11.18 43.06
CA GLU A 463 4.90 -11.73 42.22
C GLU A 463 4.21 -10.65 41.37
N GLN A 464 3.81 -9.52 42.00
CA GLN A 464 3.23 -8.38 41.30
C GLN A 464 4.20 -7.83 40.23
N ARG A 465 5.48 -7.63 40.56
CA ARG A 465 6.52 -7.20 39.62
C ARG A 465 6.67 -8.17 38.44
N THR A 466 6.60 -9.46 38.72
CA THR A 466 6.70 -10.50 37.70
C THR A 466 5.52 -10.45 36.73
N VAL A 467 4.29 -10.18 37.19
CA VAL A 467 3.12 -9.97 36.34
C VAL A 467 3.26 -8.67 35.53
N TYR A 468 3.74 -7.57 36.12
CA TYR A 468 3.96 -6.33 35.36
C TYR A 468 5.03 -6.51 34.28
N ALA A 469 6.11 -7.26 34.57
CA ALA A 469 7.13 -7.57 33.57
C ALA A 469 6.55 -8.40 32.40
N PHE A 470 5.67 -9.36 32.72
CA PHE A 470 4.94 -10.12 31.69
C PHE A 470 4.05 -9.20 30.84
N LEU A 471 3.21 -8.36 31.46
CA LEU A 471 2.35 -7.42 30.77
C LEU A 471 3.14 -6.42 29.90
N ALA A 472 4.28 -5.96 30.40
CA ALA A 472 5.18 -5.08 29.65
C ALA A 472 5.90 -5.79 28.50
N SER A 473 5.86 -7.12 28.43
CA SER A 473 6.40 -7.91 27.30
C SER A 473 5.41 -8.12 26.16
N LEU A 474 4.11 -7.89 26.43
CA LEU A 474 3.05 -7.99 25.44
C LEU A 474 2.96 -6.71 24.58
#